data_625b78f946a848cd23554a8343222aa8
#
_entry.id   625b78f946a848cd23554a8343222aa8
#
_cell.length_a   1.000
_cell.length_b   1.000
_cell.length_c   1.000
_cell.angle_alpha   90.00
_cell.angle_beta   90.00
_cell.angle_gamma   90.00
#
_symmetry.space_group_name_H-M   'P 1'
#
loop_
_entity.id
_entity.type
_entity.pdbx_description
1 polymer ?
#
loop_
_entity_poly.entity_id
_entity_poly.type
_entity_poly.pdbx_seq_one_letter_code
_entity_poly.pdbx_strand_id
1 'polypeptide(L)'
;MLKNSAEEPIPVRVISEAIGDYISKLGAVWIEGELSEVTVRPGAPMVFMRLRDTSVDMSLSIMCHRSVLEAVQPLPQNARVVMHSKVSWYQKNGSVSMSVKEIRQVGVGELLARLEQLKSQLALEGLFETSRKKPLPFLPKVVGLICGRNSDAEKDVVENAKRRWPSVEFAIREVAVQGAAAVVEVSAALKELDANPDVDVIIITRGGGSFEDLLPFSDEGLIRLVASSTTPIVSAIGHEKDAPLLDLVADWRASTPTDAGKKVVPDVEEELRKISQLQERGARTLTHFIERELSHLKQIISRPIFRDPTVMVSVRREDIDSLSAQLRTLSPQGTLDRGYAVVLKLDQSIVRDATTVTAGEKLAIRVAKGVVAATADGAKK
;
A
#
# COMPACT_ATOMS: atom_id res chain seq x y z
N MET A 1 -34.64 -45.41 56.98
CA MET A 1 -35.64 -46.13 56.16
C MET A 1 -37.00 -45.53 56.45
N LEU A 2 -37.73 -45.12 55.41
CA LEU A 2 -39.11 -44.63 55.49
C LEU A 2 -40.01 -45.84 55.87
N LYS A 3 -40.64 -45.82 57.03
CA LYS A 3 -41.63 -46.85 57.41
C LYS A 3 -42.94 -46.51 56.71
N ASN A 4 -43.39 -47.37 55.79
CA ASN A 4 -44.63 -47.24 55.06
C ASN A 4 -45.37 -48.57 54.99
N SER A 5 -46.70 -48.53 54.99
CA SER A 5 -47.56 -49.68 54.76
C SER A 5 -48.69 -49.26 53.78
N ALA A 6 -49.43 -50.21 53.25
CA ALA A 6 -50.60 -49.92 52.41
C ALA A 6 -51.70 -49.18 53.19
N GLU A 7 -51.70 -49.30 54.50
CA GLU A 7 -52.66 -48.64 55.42
C GLU A 7 -52.20 -47.23 55.83
N GLU A 8 -50.90 -46.96 55.77
CA GLU A 8 -50.32 -45.64 56.02
C GLU A 8 -49.43 -45.22 54.87
N PRO A 9 -49.97 -44.76 53.68
CA PRO A 9 -49.20 -44.41 52.53
C PRO A 9 -48.50 -43.06 52.76
N ILE A 10 -47.27 -42.98 52.29
CA ILE A 10 -46.47 -41.74 52.34
C ILE A 10 -46.90 -40.82 51.21
N PRO A 11 -47.13 -39.49 51.42
CA PRO A 11 -47.43 -38.55 50.41
C PRO A 11 -46.29 -38.43 49.36
N VAL A 12 -46.64 -38.25 48.07
CA VAL A 12 -45.68 -38.09 46.94
C VAL A 12 -44.62 -37.04 47.24
N ARG A 13 -44.99 -35.95 47.94
CA ARG A 13 -44.06 -34.87 48.29
C ARG A 13 -42.89 -35.39 49.15
N VAL A 14 -43.18 -36.26 50.15
CA VAL A 14 -42.14 -36.78 51.05
C VAL A 14 -41.14 -37.67 50.31
N ILE A 15 -41.62 -38.49 49.40
CA ILE A 15 -40.75 -39.30 48.53
C ILE A 15 -39.92 -38.39 47.55
N SER A 16 -40.54 -37.37 47.00
CA SER A 16 -39.83 -36.42 46.08
C SER A 16 -38.73 -35.65 46.82
N GLU A 17 -38.98 -35.22 48.06
CA GLU A 17 -37.99 -34.58 48.92
C GLU A 17 -36.85 -35.58 49.31
N ALA A 18 -37.16 -36.80 49.68
CA ALA A 18 -36.14 -37.82 50.03
C ALA A 18 -35.25 -38.20 48.82
N ILE A 19 -35.81 -38.25 47.57
CA ILE A 19 -35.05 -38.45 46.34
C ILE A 19 -34.12 -37.24 46.12
N GLY A 20 -34.62 -36.00 46.25
CA GLY A 20 -33.85 -34.78 46.10
C GLY A 20 -32.66 -34.72 47.09
N ASP A 21 -32.89 -35.06 48.34
CA ASP A 21 -31.85 -35.16 49.39
C ASP A 21 -30.76 -36.18 49.04
N TYR A 22 -31.18 -37.36 48.54
CA TYR A 22 -30.23 -38.37 48.08
C TYR A 22 -29.40 -37.93 46.89
N ILE A 23 -30.05 -37.36 45.89
CA ILE A 23 -29.40 -36.85 44.68
C ILE A 23 -28.43 -35.70 45.01
N SER A 24 -28.78 -34.84 45.95
CA SER A 24 -27.93 -33.70 46.35
C SER A 24 -26.57 -34.14 46.95
N LYS A 25 -26.46 -35.37 47.48
CA LYS A 25 -25.23 -35.95 48.04
C LYS A 25 -24.22 -36.39 46.96
N LEU A 26 -24.64 -36.51 45.68
CA LEU A 26 -23.73 -36.92 44.59
C LEU A 26 -22.64 -35.88 44.24
N GLY A 27 -22.79 -34.64 44.72
CA GLY A 27 -21.77 -33.63 44.47
C GLY A 27 -21.72 -33.16 43.00
N ALA A 28 -20.66 -32.43 42.66
CA ALA A 28 -20.38 -32.04 41.27
C ALA A 28 -19.37 -33.02 40.67
N VAL A 29 -19.57 -33.36 39.39
CA VAL A 29 -18.77 -34.35 38.67
C VAL A 29 -18.40 -33.82 37.30
N TRP A 30 -17.24 -34.24 36.78
CA TRP A 30 -16.86 -34.03 35.38
C TRP A 30 -17.42 -35.20 34.56
N ILE A 31 -18.16 -34.86 33.49
CA ILE A 31 -18.75 -35.84 32.56
C ILE A 31 -18.30 -35.50 31.15
N GLU A 32 -18.08 -36.52 30.33
CA GLU A 32 -17.70 -36.40 28.94
C GLU A 32 -18.78 -37.02 28.03
N GLY A 33 -19.00 -36.43 26.85
CA GLY A 33 -19.94 -36.96 25.88
C GLY A 33 -20.07 -36.05 24.68
N GLU A 34 -20.91 -36.44 23.74
CA GLU A 34 -21.28 -35.63 22.55
C GLU A 34 -22.54 -34.80 22.81
N LEU A 35 -22.51 -33.56 22.39
CA LEU A 35 -23.61 -32.62 22.49
C LEU A 35 -24.57 -32.82 21.29
N SER A 36 -25.72 -33.48 21.50
CA SER A 36 -26.59 -33.87 20.37
C SER A 36 -27.73 -32.88 20.09
N GLU A 37 -28.31 -32.28 21.10
CA GLU A 37 -29.44 -31.34 20.94
C GLU A 37 -29.19 -30.08 21.76
N VAL A 38 -29.25 -28.89 21.11
CA VAL A 38 -29.14 -27.62 21.81
C VAL A 38 -30.40 -26.79 21.54
N THR A 39 -31.20 -26.59 22.58
CA THR A 39 -32.42 -25.82 22.53
C THR A 39 -32.25 -24.48 23.23
N VAL A 40 -32.11 -23.42 22.46
CA VAL A 40 -32.03 -22.04 22.95
C VAL A 40 -33.37 -21.35 22.71
N ARG A 41 -34.09 -20.99 23.77
CA ARG A 41 -35.33 -20.22 23.68
C ARG A 41 -35.01 -18.71 23.68
N PRO A 42 -35.59 -17.92 22.76
CA PRO A 42 -35.40 -16.47 22.78
C PRO A 42 -35.80 -15.86 24.13
N GLY A 43 -34.91 -15.06 24.72
CA GLY A 43 -35.17 -14.39 26.01
C GLY A 43 -35.03 -15.27 27.28
N ALA A 44 -34.79 -16.59 27.15
CA ALA A 44 -34.57 -17.44 28.30
C ALA A 44 -33.11 -17.42 28.76
N PRO A 45 -32.83 -17.28 30.09
CA PRO A 45 -31.45 -17.31 30.61
C PRO A 45 -30.84 -18.72 30.62
N MET A 46 -31.69 -19.75 30.54
CA MET A 46 -31.28 -21.16 30.61
C MET A 46 -31.38 -21.82 29.24
N VAL A 47 -30.36 -22.60 28.91
CA VAL A 47 -30.25 -23.41 27.68
C VAL A 47 -30.40 -24.88 28.10
N PHE A 48 -31.16 -25.62 27.29
CA PHE A 48 -31.37 -27.06 27.49
C PHE A 48 -30.64 -27.82 26.36
N MET A 49 -29.91 -28.86 26.74
CA MET A 49 -29.08 -29.63 25.84
C MET A 49 -29.20 -31.11 26.18
N ARG A 50 -28.76 -31.97 25.26
CA ARG A 50 -28.66 -33.41 25.54
C ARG A 50 -27.21 -33.85 25.29
N LEU A 51 -26.61 -34.47 26.33
CA LEU A 51 -25.30 -35.08 26.25
C LEU A 51 -25.46 -36.58 26.03
N ARG A 52 -24.89 -37.08 24.95
CA ARG A 52 -24.91 -38.51 24.57
C ARG A 52 -23.57 -39.16 24.86
N ASP A 53 -23.60 -40.38 25.37
CA ASP A 53 -22.41 -41.22 25.46
C ASP A 53 -21.99 -41.69 24.04
N THR A 54 -20.69 -41.70 23.76
CA THR A 54 -20.16 -42.12 22.44
C THR A 54 -20.03 -43.64 22.32
N SER A 55 -20.06 -44.38 23.43
CA SER A 55 -19.82 -45.84 23.48
C SER A 55 -21.11 -46.64 23.66
N VAL A 56 -22.12 -46.06 24.27
CA VAL A 56 -23.40 -46.73 24.55
C VAL A 56 -24.59 -45.81 24.26
N ASP A 57 -25.74 -46.37 23.99
CA ASP A 57 -26.95 -45.61 23.71
C ASP A 57 -27.57 -45.04 24.98
N MET A 58 -26.87 -44.10 25.60
CA MET A 58 -27.29 -43.36 26.79
C MET A 58 -27.19 -41.86 26.56
N SER A 59 -28.16 -41.10 27.09
CA SER A 59 -28.14 -39.66 27.06
C SER A 59 -28.64 -39.03 28.36
N LEU A 60 -28.07 -37.90 28.73
CA LEU A 60 -28.44 -37.09 29.89
C LEU A 60 -28.99 -35.74 29.47
N SER A 61 -30.05 -35.30 30.13
CA SER A 61 -30.56 -33.96 30.00
C SER A 61 -29.67 -32.97 30.73
N ILE A 62 -29.18 -31.97 30.00
CA ILE A 62 -28.26 -30.95 30.49
C ILE A 62 -28.96 -29.61 30.49
N MET A 63 -28.71 -28.80 31.52
CA MET A 63 -29.09 -27.39 31.56
C MET A 63 -27.91 -26.52 31.97
N CYS A 64 -27.74 -25.38 31.35
CA CYS A 64 -26.73 -24.39 31.74
C CYS A 64 -27.27 -22.98 31.60
N HIS A 65 -26.60 -22.02 32.26
CA HIS A 65 -26.82 -20.61 31.97
C HIS A 65 -26.31 -20.26 30.58
N ARG A 66 -27.01 -19.38 29.87
CA ARG A 66 -26.66 -18.99 28.50
C ARG A 66 -25.22 -18.48 28.34
N SER A 67 -24.72 -17.74 29.35
CA SER A 67 -23.32 -17.26 29.35
C SER A 67 -22.27 -18.38 29.38
N VAL A 68 -22.60 -19.57 29.97
CA VAL A 68 -21.68 -20.71 29.98
C VAL A 68 -21.56 -21.34 28.60
N LEU A 69 -22.66 -21.38 27.85
CA LEU A 69 -22.64 -21.85 26.46
C LEU A 69 -21.94 -20.83 25.53
N GLU A 70 -22.24 -19.56 25.70
CA GLU A 70 -21.63 -18.47 24.90
C GLU A 70 -20.12 -18.36 25.06
N ALA A 71 -19.60 -18.72 26.25
CA ALA A 71 -18.14 -18.73 26.51
C ALA A 71 -17.38 -19.80 25.74
N VAL A 72 -18.07 -20.82 25.18
CA VAL A 72 -17.46 -21.96 24.47
C VAL A 72 -17.90 -21.99 22.98
N GLN A 73 -18.76 -21.06 22.55
CA GLN A 73 -19.16 -20.95 21.14
C GLN A 73 -18.04 -20.43 20.26
N PRO A 74 -17.92 -20.90 18.99
CA PRO A 74 -18.87 -21.78 18.31
C PRO A 74 -18.65 -23.25 18.64
N LEU A 75 -19.73 -23.96 19.01
CA LEU A 75 -19.73 -25.41 19.21
C LEU A 75 -20.33 -26.08 17.98
N PRO A 76 -19.61 -26.97 17.28
CA PRO A 76 -20.17 -27.75 16.17
C PRO A 76 -21.27 -28.68 16.66
N GLN A 77 -22.13 -29.12 15.73
CA GLN A 77 -23.08 -30.18 15.99
C GLN A 77 -22.31 -31.46 16.36
N ASN A 78 -22.76 -32.14 17.42
CA ASN A 78 -22.12 -33.34 17.98
C ASN A 78 -20.69 -33.10 18.51
N ALA A 79 -20.38 -31.88 18.97
CA ALA A 79 -19.10 -31.60 19.63
C ALA A 79 -18.90 -32.48 20.84
N ARG A 80 -17.69 -33.07 20.92
CA ARG A 80 -17.26 -33.84 22.12
C ARG A 80 -16.81 -32.83 23.20
N VAL A 81 -17.48 -32.89 24.35
CA VAL A 81 -17.28 -31.93 25.43
C VAL A 81 -17.10 -32.61 26.77
N VAL A 82 -16.33 -31.99 27.65
CA VAL A 82 -16.22 -32.30 29.05
C VAL A 82 -16.92 -31.22 29.85
N MET A 83 -17.84 -31.59 30.71
CA MET A 83 -18.67 -30.66 31.47
C MET A 83 -18.52 -30.88 32.98
N HIS A 84 -18.27 -29.78 33.69
CA HIS A 84 -18.37 -29.79 35.17
C HIS A 84 -19.81 -29.52 35.56
N SER A 85 -20.50 -30.54 36.09
CA SER A 85 -21.93 -30.53 36.29
C SER A 85 -22.33 -31.09 37.64
N LYS A 86 -23.48 -30.65 38.14
CA LYS A 86 -24.12 -31.18 39.34
C LYS A 86 -25.49 -31.72 38.99
N VAL A 87 -25.83 -32.90 39.51
CA VAL A 87 -27.19 -33.47 39.34
C VAL A 87 -28.21 -32.58 40.03
N SER A 88 -29.28 -32.25 39.31
CA SER A 88 -30.39 -31.43 39.77
C SER A 88 -31.69 -32.20 39.63
N TRP A 89 -32.44 -32.32 40.77
CA TRP A 89 -33.78 -32.91 40.83
C TRP A 89 -34.85 -31.83 40.79
N TYR A 90 -35.71 -31.88 39.80
CA TYR A 90 -36.83 -30.94 39.71
C TYR A 90 -38.08 -31.56 40.35
N GLN A 91 -38.36 -31.16 41.58
CA GLN A 91 -39.38 -31.79 42.46
C GLN A 91 -40.79 -31.76 41.89
N LYS A 92 -41.17 -30.70 41.10
CA LYS A 92 -42.55 -30.51 40.62
C LYS A 92 -43.02 -31.58 39.63
N ASN A 93 -42.11 -32.05 38.76
CA ASN A 93 -42.45 -33.07 37.76
C ASN A 93 -41.56 -34.31 37.81
N GLY A 94 -40.72 -34.45 38.83
CA GLY A 94 -39.95 -35.67 39.06
C GLY A 94 -38.88 -35.90 37.97
N SER A 95 -38.24 -34.85 37.43
CA SER A 95 -37.22 -34.99 36.38
C SER A 95 -35.82 -34.74 36.90
N VAL A 96 -34.87 -35.50 36.37
CA VAL A 96 -33.44 -35.35 36.64
C VAL A 96 -32.79 -34.61 35.48
N SER A 97 -31.93 -33.66 35.78
CA SER A 97 -31.08 -32.99 34.82
C SER A 97 -29.71 -32.68 35.41
N MET A 98 -28.72 -32.44 34.54
CA MET A 98 -27.40 -31.99 34.98
C MET A 98 -27.29 -30.47 34.82
N SER A 99 -27.03 -29.78 35.94
CA SER A 99 -26.77 -28.34 35.92
C SER A 99 -25.28 -28.10 35.72
N VAL A 100 -24.91 -27.51 34.56
CA VAL A 100 -23.52 -27.32 34.15
C VAL A 100 -23.04 -25.94 34.52
N LYS A 101 -21.83 -25.89 35.12
CA LYS A 101 -21.11 -24.67 35.49
C LYS A 101 -20.00 -24.33 34.52
N GLU A 102 -19.38 -25.32 33.90
CA GLU A 102 -18.24 -25.16 32.99
C GLU A 102 -18.33 -26.21 31.87
N ILE A 103 -18.03 -25.79 30.65
CA ILE A 103 -17.96 -26.64 29.46
C ILE A 103 -16.56 -26.47 28.87
N ARG A 104 -15.92 -27.56 28.48
CA ARG A 104 -14.66 -27.56 27.73
C ARG A 104 -14.81 -28.48 26.53
N GLN A 105 -14.36 -28.03 25.39
CA GLN A 105 -14.32 -28.85 24.17
C GLN A 105 -13.11 -29.81 24.24
N VAL A 106 -13.32 -31.08 23.91
CA VAL A 106 -12.27 -32.12 23.95
C VAL A 106 -11.48 -32.06 22.64
N GLY A 107 -10.14 -32.11 22.75
CA GLY A 107 -9.27 -32.22 21.60
C GLY A 107 -8.77 -30.86 21.02
N VAL A 108 -9.42 -29.73 21.32
CA VAL A 108 -8.99 -28.42 20.77
C VAL A 108 -7.58 -28.06 21.26
N GLY A 109 -7.24 -28.33 22.50
CA GLY A 109 -5.91 -28.03 23.03
C GLY A 109 -4.78 -28.83 22.34
N GLU A 110 -5.01 -30.12 22.11
CA GLU A 110 -4.04 -30.99 21.41
C GLU A 110 -3.90 -30.59 19.92
N LEU A 111 -5.03 -30.28 19.28
CA LEU A 111 -5.06 -29.82 17.90
C LEU A 111 -4.30 -28.50 17.72
N LEU A 112 -4.53 -27.52 18.59
CA LEU A 112 -3.82 -26.25 18.60
C LEU A 112 -2.32 -26.43 18.82
N ALA A 113 -1.92 -27.32 19.74
CA ALA A 113 -0.51 -27.64 19.97
C ALA A 113 0.14 -28.25 18.73
N ARG A 114 -0.57 -29.17 18.04
CA ARG A 114 -0.10 -29.78 16.78
C ARG A 114 0.04 -28.74 15.66
N LEU A 115 -0.92 -27.82 15.53
CA LEU A 115 -0.85 -26.73 14.55
C LEU A 115 0.33 -25.79 14.81
N GLU A 116 0.60 -25.44 16.07
CA GLU A 116 1.73 -24.57 16.42
C GLU A 116 3.08 -25.29 16.20
N GLN A 117 3.13 -26.59 16.45
CA GLN A 117 4.31 -27.39 16.12
C GLN A 117 4.55 -27.44 14.60
N LEU A 118 3.51 -27.68 13.79
CA LEU A 118 3.59 -27.64 12.33
C LEU A 118 4.01 -26.27 11.82
N LYS A 119 3.43 -25.21 12.34
CA LYS A 119 3.80 -23.83 12.00
C LYS A 119 5.28 -23.56 12.27
N SER A 120 5.77 -23.98 13.44
CA SER A 120 7.17 -23.82 13.82
C SER A 120 8.10 -24.60 12.87
N GLN A 121 7.74 -25.83 12.50
CA GLN A 121 8.47 -26.64 11.55
C GLN A 121 8.56 -25.98 10.18
N LEU A 122 7.42 -25.57 9.61
CA LEU A 122 7.35 -24.92 8.28
C LEU A 122 8.06 -23.56 8.27
N ALA A 123 8.07 -22.85 9.41
CA ALA A 123 8.83 -21.61 9.56
C ALA A 123 10.34 -21.86 9.55
N LEU A 124 10.82 -22.93 10.22
CA LEU A 124 12.25 -23.34 10.18
C LEU A 124 12.69 -23.75 8.75
N GLU A 125 11.80 -24.32 7.95
CA GLU A 125 12.01 -24.63 6.54
C GLU A 125 11.99 -23.38 5.64
N GLY A 126 11.66 -22.19 6.19
CA GLY A 126 11.62 -20.93 5.46
C GLY A 126 10.40 -20.76 4.53
N LEU A 127 9.32 -21.56 4.68
CA LEU A 127 8.17 -21.51 3.77
C LEU A 127 7.39 -20.18 3.89
N PHE A 128 7.51 -19.49 5.00
CA PHE A 128 6.80 -18.22 5.27
C PHE A 128 7.64 -16.97 4.99
N GLU A 129 8.87 -17.13 4.47
CA GLU A 129 9.76 -16.02 4.19
C GLU A 129 9.21 -15.09 3.11
N THR A 130 9.31 -13.79 3.36
CA THR A 130 8.88 -12.77 2.40
C THR A 130 9.64 -12.84 1.07
N SER A 131 10.88 -13.32 1.10
CA SER A 131 11.74 -13.53 -0.08
C SER A 131 11.17 -14.52 -1.09
N ARG A 132 10.31 -15.45 -0.65
CA ARG A 132 9.63 -16.44 -1.50
C ARG A 132 8.34 -15.93 -2.12
N LYS A 133 7.76 -14.87 -1.56
CA LYS A 133 6.47 -14.34 -2.01
C LYS A 133 6.60 -13.65 -3.35
N LYS A 134 5.74 -14.03 -4.28
CA LYS A 134 5.69 -13.51 -5.63
C LYS A 134 4.88 -12.22 -5.67
N PRO A 135 5.30 -11.22 -6.46
CA PRO A 135 4.49 -10.03 -6.68
C PRO A 135 3.23 -10.39 -7.46
N LEU A 136 2.11 -9.77 -7.11
CA LEU A 136 0.88 -9.91 -7.88
C LEU A 136 1.02 -9.19 -9.23
N PRO A 137 0.48 -9.74 -10.32
CA PRO A 137 0.45 -9.08 -11.60
C PRO A 137 -0.38 -7.79 -11.51
N PHE A 138 0.10 -6.73 -12.17
CA PHE A 138 -0.60 -5.45 -12.17
C PHE A 138 -1.98 -5.53 -12.87
N LEU A 139 -2.05 -6.27 -13.96
CA LEU A 139 -3.25 -6.41 -14.78
C LEU A 139 -3.40 -7.87 -15.23
N PRO A 140 -3.98 -8.74 -14.38
CA PRO A 140 -4.22 -10.12 -14.76
C PRO A 140 -5.30 -10.20 -15.85
N LYS A 141 -5.10 -11.11 -16.82
CA LYS A 141 -6.10 -11.44 -17.83
C LYS A 141 -7.11 -12.43 -17.26
N VAL A 142 -6.60 -13.52 -16.70
CA VAL A 142 -7.41 -14.57 -16.10
C VAL A 142 -7.05 -14.76 -14.64
N VAL A 143 -8.06 -14.69 -13.79
CA VAL A 143 -7.97 -14.95 -12.35
C VAL A 143 -8.53 -16.34 -12.06
N GLY A 144 -7.69 -17.26 -11.58
CA GLY A 144 -8.14 -18.52 -11.03
C GLY A 144 -8.87 -18.28 -9.69
N LEU A 145 -10.04 -18.85 -9.51
CA LEU A 145 -10.80 -18.71 -8.26
C LEU A 145 -11.18 -20.09 -7.74
N ILE A 146 -10.68 -20.44 -6.56
CA ILE A 146 -11.05 -21.64 -5.80
C ILE A 146 -11.99 -21.22 -4.69
N CYS A 147 -13.23 -21.66 -4.72
CA CYS A 147 -14.27 -21.25 -3.78
C CYS A 147 -15.23 -22.41 -3.45
N GLY A 148 -16.03 -22.22 -2.42
CA GLY A 148 -17.12 -23.14 -2.08
C GLY A 148 -18.24 -23.07 -3.12
N ARG A 149 -18.93 -24.19 -3.35
CA ARG A 149 -20.06 -24.28 -4.29
C ARG A 149 -21.16 -23.29 -3.92
N ASN A 150 -21.58 -22.48 -4.90
CA ASN A 150 -22.63 -21.46 -4.73
C ASN A 150 -22.39 -20.53 -3.52
N SER A 151 -21.13 -20.19 -3.23
CA SER A 151 -20.77 -19.41 -2.05
C SER A 151 -20.95 -17.91 -2.28
N ASP A 152 -21.33 -17.17 -1.24
CA ASP A 152 -21.34 -15.71 -1.29
C ASP A 152 -19.92 -15.15 -1.50
N ALA A 153 -18.89 -15.86 -1.06
CA ALA A 153 -17.49 -15.50 -1.28
C ALA A 153 -17.10 -15.44 -2.76
N GLU A 154 -17.67 -16.38 -3.59
CA GLU A 154 -17.47 -16.34 -5.05
C GLU A 154 -18.05 -15.06 -5.66
N LYS A 155 -19.31 -14.76 -5.33
CA LYS A 155 -19.98 -13.55 -5.82
C LYS A 155 -19.23 -12.30 -5.40
N ASP A 156 -18.81 -12.23 -4.14
CA ASP A 156 -18.06 -11.10 -3.60
C ASP A 156 -16.76 -10.86 -4.36
N VAL A 157 -15.99 -11.90 -4.65
CA VAL A 157 -14.75 -11.76 -5.43
C VAL A 157 -15.04 -11.29 -6.84
N VAL A 158 -15.92 -12.01 -7.56
CA VAL A 158 -16.20 -11.75 -8.98
C VAL A 158 -16.83 -10.38 -9.21
N GLU A 159 -17.84 -10.02 -8.41
CA GLU A 159 -18.53 -8.73 -8.56
C GLU A 159 -17.59 -7.55 -8.26
N ASN A 160 -16.80 -7.64 -7.20
CA ASN A 160 -15.88 -6.55 -6.84
C ASN A 160 -14.72 -6.40 -7.83
N ALA A 161 -14.19 -7.52 -8.36
CA ALA A 161 -13.17 -7.47 -9.39
C ALA A 161 -13.72 -6.91 -10.71
N LYS A 162 -14.87 -7.41 -11.19
CA LYS A 162 -15.50 -6.91 -12.43
C LYS A 162 -15.96 -5.46 -12.35
N ARG A 163 -16.34 -4.98 -11.16
CA ARG A 163 -16.67 -3.56 -10.96
C ARG A 163 -15.46 -2.67 -11.16
N ARG A 164 -14.27 -3.11 -10.74
CA ARG A 164 -13.02 -2.35 -10.89
C ARG A 164 -12.39 -2.53 -12.27
N TRP A 165 -12.45 -3.76 -12.81
CA TRP A 165 -11.90 -4.13 -14.11
C TRP A 165 -12.87 -5.03 -14.87
N PRO A 166 -13.79 -4.48 -15.68
CA PRO A 166 -14.85 -5.24 -16.37
C PRO A 166 -14.34 -6.34 -17.31
N SER A 167 -13.13 -6.19 -17.83
CA SER A 167 -12.54 -7.15 -18.81
C SER A 167 -11.81 -8.32 -18.15
N VAL A 168 -11.81 -8.44 -16.82
CA VAL A 168 -11.17 -9.57 -16.13
C VAL A 168 -11.96 -10.85 -16.36
N GLU A 169 -11.26 -11.91 -16.72
CA GLU A 169 -11.82 -13.25 -16.86
C GLU A 169 -11.54 -14.11 -15.62
N PHE A 170 -12.44 -15.04 -15.33
CA PHE A 170 -12.31 -15.92 -14.17
C PHE A 170 -12.33 -17.39 -14.60
N ALA A 171 -11.34 -18.15 -14.14
CA ALA A 171 -11.31 -19.62 -14.18
C ALA A 171 -11.77 -20.16 -12.81
N ILE A 172 -13.09 -20.35 -12.63
CA ILE A 172 -13.68 -20.72 -11.35
C ILE A 172 -13.61 -22.24 -11.15
N ARG A 173 -13.23 -22.66 -9.93
CA ARG A 173 -13.29 -24.04 -9.45
C ARG A 173 -14.09 -24.08 -8.16
N GLU A 174 -15.31 -24.60 -8.28
CA GLU A 174 -16.19 -24.83 -7.15
C GLU A 174 -15.85 -26.17 -6.49
N VAL A 175 -15.37 -26.13 -5.25
CA VAL A 175 -14.88 -27.28 -4.51
C VAL A 175 -15.45 -27.34 -3.09
N ALA A 176 -15.29 -28.47 -2.43
CA ALA A 176 -15.53 -28.51 -0.98
C ALA A 176 -14.45 -27.70 -0.27
N VAL A 177 -14.85 -26.67 0.49
CA VAL A 177 -13.97 -25.80 1.28
C VAL A 177 -14.04 -26.06 2.79
N GLN A 178 -14.71 -27.14 3.17
CA GLN A 178 -14.86 -27.61 4.55
C GLN A 178 -15.05 -29.13 4.59
N GLY A 179 -14.75 -29.74 5.73
CA GLY A 179 -14.85 -31.19 5.92
C GLY A 179 -13.70 -31.98 5.30
N ALA A 180 -13.79 -33.31 5.33
CA ALA A 180 -12.70 -34.22 4.99
C ALA A 180 -12.26 -34.17 3.51
N ALA A 181 -13.15 -33.79 2.59
CA ALA A 181 -12.84 -33.70 1.15
C ALA A 181 -12.11 -32.41 0.77
N ALA A 182 -12.13 -31.37 1.63
CA ALA A 182 -11.64 -30.04 1.29
C ALA A 182 -10.17 -30.03 0.86
N VAL A 183 -9.28 -30.68 1.59
CA VAL A 183 -7.85 -30.73 1.27
C VAL A 183 -7.60 -31.32 -0.13
N VAL A 184 -8.29 -32.41 -0.44
CA VAL A 184 -8.11 -33.14 -1.71
C VAL A 184 -8.64 -32.31 -2.88
N GLU A 185 -9.87 -31.78 -2.75
CA GLU A 185 -10.51 -31.01 -3.83
C GLU A 185 -9.80 -29.68 -4.07
N VAL A 186 -9.44 -28.94 -3.00
CA VAL A 186 -8.66 -27.67 -3.13
C VAL A 186 -7.30 -27.92 -3.75
N SER A 187 -6.59 -29.00 -3.32
CA SER A 187 -5.28 -29.33 -3.89
C SER A 187 -5.36 -29.72 -5.37
N ALA A 188 -6.40 -30.42 -5.78
CA ALA A 188 -6.63 -30.78 -7.17
C ALA A 188 -6.92 -29.54 -8.03
N ALA A 189 -7.81 -28.67 -7.56
CA ALA A 189 -8.14 -27.41 -8.23
C ALA A 189 -6.92 -26.48 -8.35
N LEU A 190 -6.10 -26.41 -7.29
CA LEU A 190 -4.87 -25.60 -7.30
C LEU A 190 -3.88 -26.11 -8.36
N LYS A 191 -3.63 -27.42 -8.42
CA LYS A 191 -2.74 -28.03 -9.43
C LYS A 191 -3.23 -27.76 -10.85
N GLU A 192 -4.54 -27.85 -11.09
CA GLU A 192 -5.13 -27.60 -12.40
C GLU A 192 -4.95 -26.14 -12.82
N LEU A 193 -5.23 -25.19 -11.92
CA LEU A 193 -5.10 -23.76 -12.20
C LEU A 193 -3.64 -23.33 -12.34
N ASP A 194 -2.73 -23.87 -11.53
CA ASP A 194 -1.29 -23.57 -11.60
C ASP A 194 -0.63 -24.13 -12.87
N ALA A 195 -1.16 -25.23 -13.41
CA ALA A 195 -0.71 -25.79 -14.68
C ALA A 195 -1.26 -25.06 -15.91
N ASN A 196 -2.26 -24.18 -15.74
CA ASN A 196 -2.85 -23.42 -16.83
C ASN A 196 -2.05 -22.13 -17.08
N PRO A 197 -1.35 -21.99 -18.23
CA PRO A 197 -0.51 -20.84 -18.53
C PRO A 197 -1.28 -19.52 -18.72
N ASP A 198 -2.60 -19.59 -18.90
CA ASP A 198 -3.44 -18.40 -19.06
C ASP A 198 -3.82 -17.78 -17.71
N VAL A 199 -3.63 -18.49 -16.59
CA VAL A 199 -3.97 -18.02 -15.25
C VAL A 199 -2.82 -17.22 -14.66
N ASP A 200 -3.04 -15.93 -14.45
CA ASP A 200 -2.02 -15.00 -13.96
C ASP A 200 -1.93 -14.91 -12.42
N VAL A 201 -3.03 -15.19 -11.73
CA VAL A 201 -3.13 -15.18 -10.26
C VAL A 201 -4.24 -16.12 -9.80
N ILE A 202 -4.05 -16.79 -8.67
CA ILE A 202 -5.04 -17.71 -8.08
C ILE A 202 -5.53 -17.14 -6.75
N ILE A 203 -6.85 -17.08 -6.56
CA ILE A 203 -7.49 -16.73 -5.30
C ILE A 203 -8.04 -18.01 -4.68
N ILE A 204 -7.69 -18.27 -3.42
CA ILE A 204 -8.31 -19.32 -2.60
C ILE A 204 -9.20 -18.62 -1.58
N THR A 205 -10.51 -18.83 -1.67
CA THR A 205 -11.46 -18.14 -0.83
C THR A 205 -12.45 -19.07 -0.16
N ARG A 206 -12.85 -18.66 1.04
CA ARG A 206 -13.91 -19.29 1.82
C ARG A 206 -14.70 -18.23 2.56
N GLY A 207 -16.00 -18.44 2.66
CA GLY A 207 -16.88 -17.63 3.51
C GLY A 207 -16.64 -17.85 5.01
N GLY A 208 -17.36 -17.15 5.86
CA GLY A 208 -17.31 -17.32 7.32
C GLY A 208 -17.67 -18.74 7.77
N GLY A 209 -17.25 -19.15 8.97
CA GLY A 209 -17.54 -20.47 9.56
C GLY A 209 -16.75 -20.69 10.82
N SER A 210 -16.81 -21.91 11.38
CA SER A 210 -16.13 -22.29 12.62
C SER A 210 -14.61 -22.45 12.41
N PHE A 211 -13.86 -22.42 13.52
CA PHE A 211 -12.42 -22.70 13.52
C PHE A 211 -12.11 -24.09 12.90
N GLU A 212 -12.93 -25.09 13.18
CA GLU A 212 -12.77 -26.44 12.64
C GLU A 212 -12.87 -26.50 11.11
N ASP A 213 -13.71 -25.65 10.53
CA ASP A 213 -13.84 -25.54 9.08
C ASP A 213 -12.61 -24.89 8.42
N LEU A 214 -11.74 -24.22 9.17
CA LEU A 214 -10.49 -23.63 8.69
C LEU A 214 -9.31 -24.61 8.75
N LEU A 215 -9.44 -25.73 9.47
CA LEU A 215 -8.39 -26.73 9.64
C LEU A 215 -7.84 -27.29 8.32
N PRO A 216 -8.67 -27.58 7.29
CA PRO A 216 -8.18 -28.04 6.01
C PRO A 216 -7.14 -27.12 5.36
N PHE A 217 -7.25 -25.81 5.59
CA PHE A 217 -6.30 -24.81 5.10
C PHE A 217 -5.02 -24.67 5.94
N SER A 218 -4.89 -25.51 6.95
CA SER A 218 -3.66 -25.70 7.73
C SER A 218 -3.06 -27.08 7.53
N ASP A 219 -3.51 -27.82 6.50
CA ASP A 219 -2.93 -29.10 6.12
C ASP A 219 -1.53 -28.94 5.50
N GLU A 220 -0.57 -29.74 5.98
CA GLU A 220 0.83 -29.64 5.53
C GLU A 220 0.99 -29.86 4.04
N GLY A 221 0.28 -30.81 3.46
CA GLY A 221 0.35 -31.14 2.03
C GLY A 221 -0.13 -29.97 1.17
N LEU A 222 -1.26 -29.35 1.56
CA LEU A 222 -1.79 -28.18 0.88
C LEU A 222 -0.85 -26.97 0.99
N ILE A 223 -0.28 -26.72 2.17
CA ILE A 223 0.67 -25.60 2.39
C ILE A 223 1.91 -25.78 1.52
N ARG A 224 2.49 -26.98 1.46
CA ARG A 224 3.64 -27.28 0.61
C ARG A 224 3.32 -27.12 -0.87
N LEU A 225 2.11 -27.49 -1.28
CA LEU A 225 1.63 -27.29 -2.65
C LEU A 225 1.53 -25.79 -2.98
N VAL A 226 0.93 -24.99 -2.11
CA VAL A 226 0.87 -23.52 -2.27
C VAL A 226 2.28 -22.91 -2.35
N ALA A 227 3.21 -23.35 -1.50
CA ALA A 227 4.59 -22.87 -1.50
C ALA A 227 5.37 -23.22 -2.78
N SER A 228 4.98 -24.30 -3.48
CA SER A 228 5.60 -24.78 -4.72
C SER A 228 4.91 -24.28 -5.99
N SER A 229 3.75 -23.65 -5.89
CA SER A 229 3.02 -23.08 -7.03
C SER A 229 3.89 -22.08 -7.78
N THR A 230 3.75 -22.03 -9.11
CA THR A 230 4.43 -21.04 -9.96
C THR A 230 3.62 -19.75 -10.11
N THR A 231 2.29 -19.89 -10.07
CA THR A 231 1.34 -18.78 -10.14
C THR A 231 1.21 -18.09 -8.76
N PRO A 232 1.17 -16.77 -8.67
CA PRO A 232 0.93 -16.05 -7.42
C PRO A 232 -0.42 -16.43 -6.79
N ILE A 233 -0.43 -16.62 -5.46
CA ILE A 233 -1.61 -17.07 -4.72
C ILE A 233 -2.05 -16.00 -3.73
N VAL A 234 -3.35 -15.69 -3.76
CA VAL A 234 -4.04 -14.82 -2.81
C VAL A 234 -4.93 -15.67 -1.92
N SER A 235 -4.70 -15.62 -0.61
CA SER A 235 -5.59 -16.23 0.38
C SER A 235 -6.62 -15.24 0.87
N ALA A 236 -7.90 -15.65 0.89
CA ALA A 236 -9.02 -14.90 1.44
C ALA A 236 -9.93 -15.84 2.25
N ILE A 237 -9.34 -16.50 3.27
CA ILE A 237 -9.98 -17.58 4.00
C ILE A 237 -10.32 -17.18 5.44
N GLY A 238 -9.39 -16.54 6.14
CA GLY A 238 -9.51 -16.26 7.56
C GLY A 238 -9.89 -14.81 7.87
N HIS A 239 -10.61 -14.62 8.97
CA HIS A 239 -10.74 -13.30 9.60
C HIS A 239 -9.45 -12.99 10.38
N GLU A 240 -9.25 -11.73 10.80
CA GLU A 240 -8.00 -11.28 11.45
C GLU A 240 -7.56 -12.11 12.66
N LYS A 241 -8.51 -12.75 13.35
CA LYS A 241 -8.25 -13.53 14.60
C LYS A 241 -7.95 -15.01 14.37
N ASP A 242 -8.41 -15.60 13.26
CA ASP A 242 -8.35 -17.05 13.02
C ASP A 242 -7.71 -17.34 11.65
N ALA A 243 -6.44 -16.95 11.50
CA ALA A 243 -5.69 -17.14 10.26
C ALA A 243 -5.20 -18.59 10.13
N PRO A 244 -5.61 -19.35 9.11
CA PRO A 244 -5.04 -20.65 8.80
C PRO A 244 -3.57 -20.51 8.34
N LEU A 245 -2.79 -21.61 8.39
CA LEU A 245 -1.39 -21.58 7.97
C LEU A 245 -1.22 -21.24 6.50
N LEU A 246 -2.23 -21.47 5.66
CA LEU A 246 -2.24 -21.08 4.25
C LEU A 246 -2.08 -19.57 4.07
N ASP A 247 -2.64 -18.75 4.96
CA ASP A 247 -2.48 -17.29 4.92
C ASP A 247 -1.02 -16.82 5.09
N LEU A 248 -0.20 -17.64 5.78
CA LEU A 248 1.20 -17.34 6.01
C LEU A 248 2.05 -17.64 4.78
N VAL A 249 1.71 -18.69 4.03
CA VAL A 249 2.47 -19.15 2.86
C VAL A 249 2.02 -18.47 1.57
N ALA A 250 0.76 -18.03 1.48
CA ALA A 250 0.24 -17.31 0.32
C ALA A 250 1.05 -16.04 0.02
N ASP A 251 1.16 -15.68 -1.25
CA ASP A 251 1.90 -14.49 -1.70
C ASP A 251 1.25 -13.20 -1.20
N TRP A 252 -0.09 -13.21 -1.11
CA TRP A 252 -0.86 -12.12 -0.51
C TRP A 252 -2.00 -12.65 0.35
N ARG A 253 -2.19 -12.04 1.52
CA ARG A 253 -3.34 -12.27 2.38
C ARG A 253 -4.36 -11.16 2.22
N ALA A 254 -5.57 -11.50 1.87
CA ALA A 254 -6.72 -10.60 1.89
C ALA A 254 -7.55 -10.82 3.16
N SER A 255 -8.09 -9.76 3.72
CA SER A 255 -8.91 -9.83 4.94
C SER A 255 -10.30 -10.43 4.69
N THR A 256 -10.79 -10.32 3.48
CA THR A 256 -12.11 -10.80 3.05
C THR A 256 -12.10 -11.21 1.57
N PRO A 257 -13.07 -12.00 1.09
CA PRO A 257 -13.25 -12.28 -0.33
C PRO A 257 -13.39 -11.01 -1.17
N THR A 258 -14.14 -10.03 -0.66
CA THR A 258 -14.28 -8.69 -1.27
C THR A 258 -12.94 -7.96 -1.44
N ASP A 259 -12.07 -8.04 -0.42
CA ASP A 259 -10.73 -7.44 -0.45
C ASP A 259 -9.83 -8.12 -1.49
N ALA A 260 -9.88 -9.46 -1.56
CA ALA A 260 -9.16 -10.22 -2.59
C ALA A 260 -9.56 -9.79 -4.00
N GLY A 261 -10.87 -9.70 -4.28
CA GLY A 261 -11.37 -9.23 -5.57
C GLY A 261 -10.90 -7.83 -5.94
N LYS A 262 -10.80 -6.92 -4.96
CA LYS A 262 -10.29 -5.56 -5.18
C LYS A 262 -8.78 -5.52 -5.37
N LYS A 263 -8.04 -6.42 -4.73
CA LYS A 263 -6.57 -6.41 -4.72
C LYS A 263 -5.95 -6.96 -5.99
N VAL A 264 -6.56 -7.98 -6.58
CA VAL A 264 -6.01 -8.67 -7.76
C VAL A 264 -6.14 -7.88 -9.06
N VAL A 265 -7.00 -6.87 -9.10
CA VAL A 265 -7.20 -6.02 -10.29
C VAL A 265 -7.02 -4.54 -9.95
N PRO A 266 -6.49 -3.72 -10.88
CA PRO A 266 -6.44 -2.28 -10.71
C PRO A 266 -7.84 -1.66 -10.79
N ASP A 267 -7.96 -0.40 -10.41
CA ASP A 267 -9.17 0.38 -10.62
C ASP A 267 -9.07 1.14 -11.94
N VAL A 268 -9.91 0.77 -12.92
CA VAL A 268 -9.87 1.33 -14.27
C VAL A 268 -10.06 2.86 -14.25
N GLU A 269 -10.95 3.36 -13.41
CA GLU A 269 -11.20 4.81 -13.33
C GLU A 269 -10.02 5.57 -12.73
N GLU A 270 -9.38 4.98 -11.73
CA GLU A 270 -8.18 5.56 -11.13
C GLU A 270 -7.01 5.57 -12.11
N GLU A 271 -6.79 4.49 -12.84
CA GLU A 271 -5.71 4.41 -13.83
C GLU A 271 -5.95 5.37 -15.02
N LEU A 272 -7.18 5.48 -15.50
CA LEU A 272 -7.52 6.45 -16.55
C LEU A 272 -7.31 7.90 -16.07
N ARG A 273 -7.67 8.20 -14.82
CA ARG A 273 -7.39 9.52 -14.24
C ARG A 273 -5.88 9.81 -14.16
N LYS A 274 -5.06 8.82 -13.75
CA LYS A 274 -3.60 8.96 -13.74
C LYS A 274 -3.05 9.24 -15.13
N ILE A 275 -3.52 8.50 -16.14
CA ILE A 275 -3.12 8.71 -17.55
C ILE A 275 -3.47 10.12 -18.00
N SER A 276 -4.72 10.57 -17.77
CA SER A 276 -5.15 11.92 -18.14
C SER A 276 -4.30 13.01 -17.46
N GLN A 277 -4.01 12.86 -16.17
CA GLN A 277 -3.13 13.79 -15.44
C GLN A 277 -1.70 13.82 -15.99
N LEU A 278 -1.17 12.66 -16.39
CA LEU A 278 0.16 12.59 -17.00
C LEU A 278 0.18 13.27 -18.37
N GLN A 279 -0.85 13.07 -19.20
CA GLN A 279 -1.01 13.73 -20.49
C GLN A 279 -1.11 15.25 -20.35
N GLU A 280 -1.94 15.75 -19.43
CA GLU A 280 -2.05 17.18 -19.15
C GLU A 280 -0.75 17.79 -18.64
N ARG A 281 -0.02 17.07 -17.77
CA ARG A 281 1.28 17.52 -17.29
C ARG A 281 2.29 17.60 -18.42
N GLY A 282 2.33 16.57 -19.27
CA GLY A 282 3.18 16.54 -20.46
C GLY A 282 2.88 17.71 -21.39
N ALA A 283 1.60 17.93 -21.72
CA ALA A 283 1.17 19.03 -22.57
C ALA A 283 1.57 20.40 -21.99
N ARG A 284 1.31 20.64 -20.70
CA ARG A 284 1.71 21.87 -20.01
C ARG A 284 3.22 22.09 -20.05
N THR A 285 4.01 21.06 -19.80
CA THR A 285 5.48 21.14 -19.83
C THR A 285 5.98 21.53 -21.22
N LEU A 286 5.43 20.93 -22.28
CA LEU A 286 5.77 21.27 -23.66
C LEU A 286 5.37 22.71 -24.02
N THR A 287 4.16 23.14 -23.63
CA THR A 287 3.70 24.52 -23.85
C THR A 287 4.63 25.51 -23.18
N HIS A 288 4.95 25.33 -21.91
CA HIS A 288 5.88 26.22 -21.21
C HIS A 288 7.29 26.21 -21.80
N PHE A 289 7.77 25.04 -22.27
CA PHE A 289 9.05 24.96 -22.95
C PHE A 289 9.03 25.83 -24.23
N ILE A 290 8.00 25.65 -25.07
CA ILE A 290 7.85 26.42 -26.33
C ILE A 290 7.72 27.92 -26.03
N GLU A 291 6.90 28.32 -25.08
CA GLU A 291 6.72 29.73 -24.70
C GLU A 291 8.03 30.36 -24.22
N ARG A 292 8.80 29.62 -23.41
CA ARG A 292 10.12 30.07 -22.94
C ARG A 292 11.10 30.28 -24.12
N GLU A 293 11.17 29.30 -25.01
CA GLU A 293 12.08 29.40 -26.19
C GLU A 293 11.64 30.52 -27.15
N LEU A 294 10.32 30.68 -27.37
CA LEU A 294 9.79 31.80 -28.13
C LEU A 294 10.09 33.16 -27.49
N SER A 295 9.97 33.25 -26.17
CA SER A 295 10.32 34.46 -25.41
C SER A 295 11.82 34.77 -25.55
N HIS A 296 12.66 33.75 -25.43
CA HIS A 296 14.11 33.88 -25.63
C HIS A 296 14.44 34.34 -27.04
N LEU A 297 13.84 33.76 -28.07
CA LEU A 297 14.00 34.20 -29.46
C LEU A 297 13.56 35.66 -29.66
N LYS A 298 12.40 36.04 -29.10
CA LYS A 298 11.92 37.43 -29.15
C LYS A 298 12.91 38.40 -28.47
N GLN A 299 13.49 38.02 -27.35
CA GLN A 299 14.53 38.84 -26.68
C GLN A 299 15.79 39.01 -27.55
N ILE A 300 16.23 37.94 -28.23
CA ILE A 300 17.37 38.02 -29.15
C ILE A 300 17.04 38.96 -30.32
N ILE A 301 15.90 38.75 -30.99
CA ILE A 301 15.48 39.53 -32.15
C ILE A 301 15.23 41.02 -31.78
N SER A 302 14.82 41.29 -30.55
CA SER A 302 14.57 42.65 -30.07
C SER A 302 15.85 43.45 -29.82
N ARG A 303 17.03 42.84 -29.83
CA ARG A 303 18.30 43.56 -29.67
C ARG A 303 18.50 44.54 -30.83
N PRO A 304 18.96 45.80 -30.57
CA PRO A 304 19.12 46.82 -31.58
C PRO A 304 19.91 46.37 -32.78
N ILE A 305 20.90 45.52 -32.57
CA ILE A 305 21.76 44.98 -33.66
C ILE A 305 21.01 44.16 -34.70
N PHE A 306 19.96 43.45 -34.31
CA PHE A 306 19.14 42.65 -35.24
C PHE A 306 18.03 43.48 -35.89
N ARG A 307 17.64 44.62 -35.28
CA ARG A 307 16.67 45.56 -35.84
C ARG A 307 17.29 46.48 -36.87
N ASP A 308 18.45 47.02 -36.57
CA ASP A 308 19.20 47.88 -37.45
C ASP A 308 20.71 47.68 -37.20
N PRO A 309 21.37 46.85 -37.99
CA PRO A 309 22.80 46.60 -37.91
C PRO A 309 23.64 47.87 -38.15
N THR A 310 23.06 48.86 -38.85
CA THR A 310 23.78 50.10 -39.18
C THR A 310 24.01 51.00 -37.98
N VAL A 311 23.18 50.89 -36.92
CA VAL A 311 23.33 51.66 -35.66
C VAL A 311 24.69 51.40 -35.01
N MET A 312 25.16 50.17 -35.04
CA MET A 312 26.47 49.84 -34.48
C MET A 312 27.64 50.46 -35.25
N VAL A 313 27.45 50.50 -36.57
CA VAL A 313 28.43 51.11 -37.47
C VAL A 313 28.40 52.63 -37.32
N SER A 314 27.21 53.25 -37.24
CA SER A 314 27.09 54.71 -37.08
C SER A 314 27.69 55.19 -35.75
N VAL A 315 27.46 54.53 -34.64
CA VAL A 315 28.08 54.84 -33.35
C VAL A 315 29.60 54.79 -33.43
N ARG A 316 30.17 53.75 -34.05
CA ARG A 316 31.63 53.67 -34.22
C ARG A 316 32.19 54.72 -35.17
N ARG A 317 31.40 55.08 -36.17
CA ARG A 317 31.78 56.15 -37.09
C ARG A 317 31.81 57.49 -36.38
N GLU A 318 30.81 57.80 -35.55
CA GLU A 318 30.77 59.02 -34.72
C GLU A 318 31.95 59.07 -33.75
N ASP A 319 32.33 57.94 -33.11
CA ASP A 319 33.52 57.85 -32.23
C ASP A 319 34.80 58.20 -33.05
N ILE A 320 34.95 57.62 -34.25
CA ILE A 320 36.11 57.88 -35.11
C ILE A 320 36.15 59.33 -35.56
N ASP A 321 34.99 59.89 -35.97
CA ASP A 321 34.90 61.28 -36.42
C ASP A 321 35.25 62.23 -35.26
N SER A 322 34.78 61.97 -34.06
CA SER A 322 35.11 62.72 -32.87
C SER A 322 36.61 62.67 -32.54
N LEU A 323 37.22 61.50 -32.56
CA LEU A 323 38.66 61.31 -32.35
C LEU A 323 39.49 62.03 -33.45
N SER A 324 39.01 61.92 -34.68
CA SER A 324 39.64 62.59 -35.78
C SER A 324 39.58 64.14 -35.63
N ALA A 325 38.46 64.68 -35.17
CA ALA A 325 38.30 66.09 -34.90
C ALA A 325 39.25 66.55 -33.79
N GLN A 326 39.36 65.74 -32.68
CA GLN A 326 40.30 66.03 -31.58
C GLN A 326 41.76 66.03 -32.10
N LEU A 327 42.14 65.05 -32.89
CA LEU A 327 43.48 64.98 -33.49
C LEU A 327 43.77 66.22 -34.35
N ARG A 328 42.81 66.65 -35.21
CA ARG A 328 42.94 67.87 -35.99
C ARG A 328 43.12 69.10 -35.15
N THR A 329 42.39 69.20 -34.04
CA THR A 329 42.49 70.34 -33.13
C THR A 329 43.84 70.40 -32.43
N LEU A 330 44.40 69.23 -32.04
CA LEU A 330 45.74 69.12 -31.43
C LEU A 330 46.89 69.14 -32.45
N SER A 331 46.59 69.15 -33.74
CA SER A 331 47.64 69.16 -34.79
C SER A 331 48.41 70.47 -34.79
N PRO A 332 49.72 70.43 -34.72
CA PRO A 332 50.56 71.64 -34.83
C PRO A 332 50.33 72.37 -36.16
N GLN A 333 50.05 71.66 -37.24
CA GLN A 333 49.75 72.20 -38.53
C GLN A 333 48.46 73.02 -38.55
N GLY A 334 47.40 72.51 -37.85
CA GLY A 334 46.15 73.24 -37.67
C GLY A 334 46.31 74.57 -36.94
N THR A 335 47.25 74.63 -36.04
CA THR A 335 47.61 75.89 -35.36
C THR A 335 48.31 76.89 -36.34
N LEU A 336 49.21 76.39 -37.19
CA LEU A 336 49.85 77.21 -38.19
C LEU A 336 48.88 77.68 -39.25
N ASP A 337 47.92 76.87 -39.68
CA ASP A 337 46.88 77.22 -40.68
C ASP A 337 45.94 78.36 -40.23
N ARG A 338 45.77 78.50 -38.90
CA ARG A 338 45.02 79.61 -38.27
C ARG A 338 45.78 80.91 -38.20
N GLY A 339 47.03 80.98 -38.81
CA GLY A 339 47.82 82.17 -38.87
C GLY A 339 48.84 82.37 -37.73
N TYR A 340 48.95 81.35 -36.80
CA TYR A 340 50.02 81.35 -35.83
C TYR A 340 51.32 80.91 -36.48
N ALA A 341 52.42 81.38 -35.97
CA ALA A 341 53.75 81.02 -36.43
C ALA A 341 54.61 80.48 -35.29
N VAL A 342 55.48 79.56 -35.57
CA VAL A 342 56.48 79.08 -34.59
C VAL A 342 57.81 79.72 -34.95
N VAL A 343 58.32 80.43 -33.95
CA VAL A 343 59.63 81.09 -34.09
C VAL A 343 60.74 80.13 -33.62
N LEU A 344 61.69 79.87 -34.47
CA LEU A 344 62.83 78.96 -34.24
C LEU A 344 64.14 79.74 -34.33
N LYS A 345 65.07 79.38 -33.50
CA LYS A 345 66.47 79.75 -33.64
C LYS A 345 67.15 78.94 -34.76
N LEU A 346 68.32 79.30 -35.17
CA LEU A 346 69.11 78.57 -36.16
C LEU A 346 69.43 77.12 -35.69
N ASP A 347 69.51 76.86 -34.45
CA ASP A 347 69.67 75.55 -33.87
C ASP A 347 68.38 74.71 -33.81
N GLN A 348 67.26 75.20 -34.39
CA GLN A 348 65.92 74.64 -34.42
C GLN A 348 65.21 74.64 -33.08
N SER A 349 65.75 75.26 -32.05
CA SER A 349 65.04 75.40 -30.77
C SER A 349 63.89 76.39 -30.88
N ILE A 350 62.74 76.09 -30.22
CA ILE A 350 61.53 76.95 -30.27
C ILE A 350 61.75 78.14 -29.31
N VAL A 351 61.61 79.33 -29.80
CA VAL A 351 61.62 80.53 -29.02
C VAL A 351 60.28 80.66 -28.26
N ARG A 352 60.28 80.41 -26.94
CA ARG A 352 59.09 80.52 -26.08
C ARG A 352 59.08 81.81 -25.26
N ASP A 353 60.26 82.43 -25.10
CA ASP A 353 60.41 83.65 -24.35
C ASP A 353 61.27 84.67 -25.13
N ALA A 354 60.71 85.85 -25.35
CA ALA A 354 61.37 86.87 -26.10
C ALA A 354 62.73 87.37 -25.52
N THR A 355 62.92 87.17 -24.22
CA THR A 355 64.17 87.54 -23.52
C THR A 355 65.37 86.63 -23.86
N THR A 356 65.10 85.48 -24.46
CA THR A 356 66.13 84.55 -24.85
C THR A 356 66.76 84.84 -26.21
N VAL A 357 66.26 85.92 -26.90
CA VAL A 357 66.69 86.32 -28.26
C VAL A 357 67.47 87.64 -28.17
N THR A 358 68.65 87.67 -28.75
CA THR A 358 69.51 88.89 -28.78
C THR A 358 69.30 89.74 -30.04
N ALA A 359 69.52 91.03 -29.95
CA ALA A 359 69.41 91.87 -31.12
C ALA A 359 70.44 91.46 -32.18
N GLY A 360 70.01 91.32 -33.44
CA GLY A 360 70.84 90.85 -34.56
C GLY A 360 70.78 89.28 -34.75
N GLU A 361 70.14 88.48 -33.88
CA GLU A 361 70.02 87.10 -33.99
C GLU A 361 69.12 86.69 -35.14
N LYS A 362 69.58 85.79 -36.01
CA LYS A 362 68.78 85.26 -37.12
C LYS A 362 67.80 84.25 -36.65
N LEU A 363 66.52 84.41 -37.01
CA LEU A 363 65.39 83.52 -36.59
C LEU A 363 64.72 82.91 -37.85
N ALA A 364 64.18 81.75 -37.73
CA ALA A 364 63.33 81.11 -38.69
C ALA A 364 61.88 81.08 -38.19
N ILE A 365 60.99 81.77 -38.89
CA ILE A 365 59.58 81.82 -38.55
C ILE A 365 58.85 80.81 -39.39
N ARG A 366 58.43 79.67 -38.79
CA ARG A 366 57.65 78.63 -39.45
C ARG A 366 56.19 79.03 -39.50
N VAL A 367 55.67 79.22 -40.68
CA VAL A 367 54.25 79.53 -40.92
C VAL A 367 53.59 78.35 -41.62
N ALA A 368 52.27 78.35 -41.86
CA ALA A 368 51.51 77.28 -42.46
C ALA A 368 52.17 76.72 -43.75
N LYS A 369 52.65 77.52 -44.58
CA LYS A 369 53.34 77.13 -45.85
C LYS A 369 54.72 77.74 -45.93
N GLY A 370 55.72 77.03 -45.43
CA GLY A 370 57.11 77.46 -45.52
C GLY A 370 57.71 78.14 -44.30
N VAL A 371 58.90 78.69 -44.46
CA VAL A 371 59.69 79.36 -43.42
C VAL A 371 60.11 80.72 -43.91
N VAL A 372 59.86 81.72 -43.07
CA VAL A 372 60.34 83.09 -43.32
C VAL A 372 61.59 83.34 -42.48
N ALA A 373 62.67 83.76 -43.15
CA ALA A 373 63.88 84.20 -42.42
C ALA A 373 63.63 85.62 -41.87
N ALA A 374 63.95 85.82 -40.62
CA ALA A 374 63.81 87.06 -39.92
C ALA A 374 65.04 87.37 -39.11
N THR A 375 65.32 88.67 -38.80
CA THR A 375 66.36 89.06 -37.92
C THR A 375 65.71 89.74 -36.71
N ALA A 376 66.09 89.41 -35.49
CA ALA A 376 65.51 90.01 -34.31
C ALA A 376 66.10 91.40 -34.02
N ASP A 377 65.22 92.34 -33.80
CA ASP A 377 65.61 93.68 -33.36
C ASP A 377 65.88 93.77 -31.81
N GLY A 378 65.81 92.65 -31.12
CA GLY A 378 65.94 92.55 -29.70
C GLY A 378 64.57 92.57 -29.00
N ALA A 379 64.53 92.08 -27.75
CA ALA A 379 63.30 92.03 -26.98
C ALA A 379 62.84 93.43 -26.57
N LYS A 380 61.67 93.87 -27.04
CA LYS A 380 60.97 94.99 -26.47
C LYS A 380 60.08 94.52 -25.34
N LYS A 381 60.18 95.22 -24.16
CA LYS A 381 59.26 94.99 -23.05
C LYS A 381 57.85 95.33 -23.42
#